data_c2de0f8c25f9ef499d4b3ea51342010f
#
_entry.id   c2de0f8c25f9ef499d4b3ea51342010f
#
_cell.length_a   1.000
_cell.length_b   1.000
_cell.length_c   1.000
_cell.angle_alpha   90.00
_cell.angle_beta   90.00
_cell.angle_gamma   90.00
#
_symmetry.space_group_name_H-M   'P 1'
#
loop_
_entity.id
_entity.type
_entity.pdbx_description
1 polymer ?
#
loop_
_entity_poly.entity_id
_entity_poly.type
_entity_poly.pdbx_seq_one_letter_code
_entity_poly.pdbx_strand_id
1 'polypeptide(L)'
;MTETAPTQRWWRRKSARISFVVIGTALIILAKVGLAEKREEQRAVADARHEISSFSVGDCVTISPGAGKTGPNIQRSSCTTDPSYTVGAVIETDQVCGNDNYIGYTWTVGHAETDKNTVGRLCLVENLTVGHCYHPQPGSDLLEQTDCATDDATAYRVVQRLDAADPSQCPPDTSAYDYPAPARTYCLGVTH
;
A
#
# COMPACT_ATOMS: atom_id res chain seq x y z
N MET A 1 -28.46 -74.90 -32.61
CA MET A 1 -29.03 -74.37 -31.39
C MET A 1 -27.97 -73.41 -30.84
N THR A 2 -28.08 -72.14 -31.17
CA THR A 2 -27.14 -71.09 -30.77
C THR A 2 -27.89 -70.14 -29.90
N GLU A 3 -27.53 -70.09 -28.61
CA GLU A 3 -28.08 -69.24 -27.57
C GLU A 3 -27.29 -67.92 -27.52
N THR A 4 -27.95 -66.86 -27.94
CA THR A 4 -27.37 -65.47 -27.87
C THR A 4 -27.69 -64.86 -26.54
N ALA A 5 -26.67 -64.47 -25.76
CA ALA A 5 -26.75 -63.82 -24.49
C ALA A 5 -27.09 -62.30 -24.64
N PRO A 6 -28.12 -61.79 -23.96
CA PRO A 6 -28.48 -60.36 -23.99
C PRO A 6 -28.08 -59.64 -22.67
N THR A 7 -26.79 -59.38 -22.44
CA THR A 7 -26.44 -58.71 -21.17
C THR A 7 -25.48 -57.50 -21.26
N GLN A 8 -25.12 -57.04 -22.46
CA GLN A 8 -24.16 -55.90 -22.54
C GLN A 8 -24.74 -54.48 -22.72
N ARG A 9 -26.06 -54.34 -22.95
CA ARG A 9 -26.64 -53.03 -23.28
C ARG A 9 -27.10 -52.23 -22.09
N TRP A 10 -27.22 -52.80 -20.89
CA TRP A 10 -27.76 -52.13 -19.70
C TRP A 10 -26.68 -51.38 -18.92
N TRP A 11 -25.46 -51.83 -18.90
CA TRP A 11 -24.35 -51.19 -18.17
C TRP A 11 -23.88 -49.87 -18.78
N ARG A 12 -23.93 -49.73 -20.11
CA ARG A 12 -23.52 -48.49 -20.78
C ARG A 12 -24.42 -47.30 -20.49
N ARG A 13 -25.70 -47.51 -20.18
CA ARG A 13 -26.62 -46.40 -19.89
C ARG A 13 -26.53 -45.88 -18.47
N LYS A 14 -26.10 -46.69 -17.52
CA LYS A 14 -25.93 -46.28 -16.12
C LYS A 14 -24.63 -45.49 -15.92
N SER A 15 -23.52 -45.91 -16.54
CA SER A 15 -22.24 -45.20 -16.47
C SER A 15 -22.30 -43.81 -17.13
N ALA A 16 -23.02 -43.66 -18.24
CA ALA A 16 -23.19 -42.35 -18.87
C ALA A 16 -23.98 -41.36 -17.97
N ARG A 17 -25.04 -41.84 -17.30
CA ARG A 17 -25.83 -40.98 -16.37
C ARG A 17 -25.05 -40.56 -15.13
N ILE A 18 -24.23 -41.44 -14.57
CA ILE A 18 -23.38 -41.16 -13.41
C ILE A 18 -22.30 -40.13 -13.80
N SER A 19 -21.69 -40.26 -14.98
CA SER A 19 -20.69 -39.31 -15.49
C SER A 19 -21.26 -37.90 -15.66
N PHE A 20 -22.47 -37.75 -16.19
CA PHE A 20 -23.10 -36.43 -16.32
C PHE A 20 -23.43 -35.78 -14.98
N VAL A 21 -23.84 -36.53 -13.98
CA VAL A 21 -24.12 -36.00 -12.62
C VAL A 21 -22.84 -35.55 -11.95
N VAL A 22 -21.76 -36.33 -12.03
CA VAL A 22 -20.46 -35.95 -11.42
C VAL A 22 -19.86 -34.72 -12.10
N ILE A 23 -19.91 -34.60 -13.42
CA ILE A 23 -19.43 -33.44 -14.16
C ILE A 23 -20.31 -32.21 -13.82
N GLY A 24 -21.61 -32.36 -13.76
CA GLY A 24 -22.51 -31.27 -13.40
C GLY A 24 -22.27 -30.74 -11.99
N THR A 25 -22.07 -31.62 -11.00
CA THR A 25 -21.78 -31.19 -9.61
C THR A 25 -20.40 -30.54 -9.50
N ALA A 26 -19.38 -31.05 -10.20
CA ALA A 26 -18.05 -30.45 -10.23
C ALA A 26 -18.08 -29.04 -10.84
N LEU A 27 -18.82 -28.82 -11.92
CA LEU A 27 -18.98 -27.50 -12.54
C LEU A 27 -19.71 -26.51 -11.62
N ILE A 28 -20.72 -26.94 -10.88
CA ILE A 28 -21.44 -26.11 -9.92
C ILE A 28 -20.53 -25.73 -8.74
N ILE A 29 -19.70 -26.64 -8.25
CA ILE A 29 -18.74 -26.36 -7.17
C ILE A 29 -17.69 -25.37 -7.64
N LEU A 30 -17.11 -25.57 -8.83
CA LEU A 30 -16.12 -24.64 -9.40
C LEU A 30 -16.72 -23.24 -9.63
N ALA A 31 -17.95 -23.15 -10.12
CA ALA A 31 -18.65 -21.88 -10.29
C ALA A 31 -18.91 -21.18 -8.93
N LYS A 32 -19.28 -21.93 -7.88
CA LYS A 32 -19.48 -21.36 -6.53
C LYS A 32 -18.17 -20.87 -5.92
N VAL A 33 -17.07 -21.61 -6.08
CA VAL A 33 -15.74 -21.21 -5.59
C VAL A 33 -15.30 -19.91 -6.29
N GLY A 34 -15.35 -19.87 -7.63
CA GLY A 34 -14.97 -18.66 -8.37
C GLY A 34 -15.85 -17.45 -8.09
N LEU A 35 -17.15 -17.64 -7.76
CA LEU A 35 -18.03 -16.55 -7.34
C LEU A 35 -17.73 -16.09 -5.90
N ALA A 36 -17.30 -17.00 -5.03
CA ALA A 36 -16.90 -16.65 -3.66
C ALA A 36 -15.63 -15.80 -3.65
N GLU A 37 -14.60 -16.21 -4.39
CA GLU A 37 -13.35 -15.46 -4.54
C GLU A 37 -13.58 -14.03 -5.08
N LYS A 38 -14.39 -13.89 -6.13
CA LYS A 38 -14.75 -12.55 -6.66
C LYS A 38 -15.48 -11.68 -5.64
N ARG A 39 -16.32 -12.27 -4.80
CA ARG A 39 -17.02 -11.51 -3.74
C ARG A 39 -16.08 -11.07 -2.63
N GLU A 40 -15.10 -11.90 -2.27
CA GLU A 40 -14.08 -11.56 -1.28
C GLU A 40 -13.19 -10.44 -1.79
N GLU A 41 -12.74 -10.51 -3.04
CA GLU A 41 -11.97 -9.44 -3.68
C GLU A 41 -12.75 -8.12 -3.75
N GLN A 42 -14.03 -8.15 -4.13
CA GLN A 42 -14.87 -6.96 -4.17
C GLN A 42 -15.06 -6.34 -2.77
N ARG A 43 -15.18 -7.16 -1.73
CA ARG A 43 -15.24 -6.68 -0.34
C ARG A 43 -13.92 -6.05 0.07
N ALA A 44 -12.79 -6.71 -0.20
CA ALA A 44 -11.48 -6.18 0.11
C ALA A 44 -11.21 -4.83 -0.59
N VAL A 45 -11.64 -4.66 -1.84
CA VAL A 45 -11.57 -3.38 -2.56
C VAL A 45 -12.48 -2.34 -1.90
N ALA A 46 -13.69 -2.71 -1.50
CA ALA A 46 -14.61 -1.78 -0.84
C ALA A 46 -14.09 -1.34 0.53
N ASP A 47 -13.54 -2.27 1.31
CA ASP A 47 -12.96 -2.00 2.62
C ASP A 47 -11.72 -1.09 2.48
N ALA A 48 -10.82 -1.37 1.52
CA ALA A 48 -9.67 -0.53 1.23
C ALA A 48 -10.08 0.89 0.81
N ARG A 49 -11.10 1.04 -0.05
CA ARG A 49 -11.63 2.37 -0.43
C ARG A 49 -12.22 3.10 0.76
N HIS A 50 -12.96 2.41 1.61
CA HIS A 50 -13.52 3.00 2.81
C HIS A 50 -12.42 3.49 3.76
N GLU A 51 -11.35 2.72 3.94
CA GLU A 51 -10.20 3.09 4.74
C GLU A 51 -9.50 4.33 4.15
N ILE A 52 -9.19 4.33 2.85
CA ILE A 52 -8.56 5.47 2.15
C ILE A 52 -9.43 6.73 2.28
N SER A 53 -10.73 6.62 2.02
CA SER A 53 -11.67 7.75 2.10
C SER A 53 -11.87 8.27 3.52
N SER A 54 -11.44 7.53 4.52
CA SER A 54 -11.46 7.99 5.90
C SER A 54 -10.43 9.10 6.16
N PHE A 55 -9.34 9.16 5.38
CA PHE A 55 -8.31 10.19 5.50
C PHE A 55 -8.68 11.44 4.72
N SER A 56 -8.27 12.58 5.23
CA SER A 56 -8.44 13.89 4.61
C SER A 56 -7.10 14.58 4.43
N VAL A 57 -6.99 15.44 3.43
CA VAL A 57 -5.81 16.32 3.27
C VAL A 57 -5.64 17.16 4.53
N GLY A 58 -4.44 17.15 5.07
CA GLY A 58 -4.11 17.82 6.34
C GLY A 58 -4.14 16.90 7.56
N ASP A 59 -4.72 15.68 7.48
CA ASP A 59 -4.62 14.70 8.57
C ASP A 59 -3.15 14.34 8.82
N CYS A 60 -2.80 14.16 10.09
CA CYS A 60 -1.48 13.66 10.45
C CYS A 60 -1.53 12.19 10.83
N VAL A 61 -0.53 11.46 10.36
CA VAL A 61 -0.41 10.01 10.51
C VAL A 61 0.99 9.60 10.92
N THR A 62 1.08 8.45 11.57
CA THR A 62 2.33 7.70 11.74
C THR A 62 2.25 6.41 10.95
N ILE A 63 3.39 5.95 10.45
CA ILE A 63 3.54 4.68 9.78
C ILE A 63 4.49 3.82 10.60
N SER A 64 4.07 2.60 10.89
CA SER A 64 4.90 1.62 11.57
C SER A 64 5.11 0.40 10.70
N PRO A 65 6.26 -0.28 10.79
CA PRO A 65 6.46 -1.55 10.12
C PRO A 65 5.34 -2.54 10.50
N GLY A 66 4.78 -3.20 9.50
CA GLY A 66 3.75 -4.22 9.73
C GLY A 66 4.33 -5.45 10.43
N ALA A 67 3.57 -6.06 11.31
CA ALA A 67 3.93 -7.32 11.92
C ALA A 67 3.69 -8.48 10.94
N GLY A 68 4.77 -9.12 10.49
CA GLY A 68 4.70 -10.32 9.65
C GLY A 68 4.38 -10.05 8.18
N LYS A 69 3.35 -10.69 7.62
CA LYS A 69 2.98 -10.62 6.19
C LYS A 69 2.10 -9.42 5.83
N THR A 70 1.65 -8.66 6.80
CA THR A 70 0.90 -7.42 6.57
C THR A 70 1.88 -6.29 6.29
N GLY A 71 1.60 -5.50 5.25
CA GLY A 71 2.38 -4.31 4.92
C GLY A 71 2.43 -3.29 6.07
N PRO A 72 3.09 -2.14 5.87
CA PRO A 72 3.15 -1.09 6.87
C PRO A 72 1.75 -0.71 7.39
N ASN A 73 1.65 -0.38 8.67
CA ASN A 73 0.41 0.05 9.30
C ASN A 73 0.39 1.57 9.43
N ILE A 74 -0.67 2.21 8.94
CA ILE A 74 -0.89 3.65 9.03
C ILE A 74 -1.93 3.96 10.10
N GLN A 75 -1.65 4.94 10.95
CA GLN A 75 -2.54 5.38 12.02
C GLN A 75 -2.58 6.89 12.11
N ARG A 76 -3.76 7.45 12.44
CA ARG A 76 -3.85 8.88 12.75
C ARG A 76 -3.04 9.20 13.99
N SER A 77 -2.36 10.34 13.97
CA SER A 77 -1.51 10.81 15.05
C SER A 77 -1.62 12.32 15.21
N SER A 78 -0.95 12.87 16.22
CA SER A 78 -0.73 14.31 16.30
C SER A 78 0.29 14.74 15.25
N CYS A 79 0.09 15.92 14.65
CA CYS A 79 1.09 16.53 13.76
C CYS A 79 2.38 16.95 14.50
N THR A 80 2.37 16.91 15.83
CA THR A 80 3.55 17.15 16.68
C THR A 80 4.30 15.86 17.04
N THR A 81 3.81 14.69 16.62
CA THR A 81 4.54 13.43 16.74
C THR A 81 5.74 13.48 15.80
N ASP A 82 6.90 13.06 16.26
CA ASP A 82 8.15 13.15 15.50
C ASP A 82 8.86 11.78 15.46
N PRO A 83 9.06 11.19 14.27
CA PRO A 83 8.52 11.63 12.98
C PRO A 83 7.03 11.30 12.80
N SER A 84 6.34 12.13 12.03
CA SER A 84 4.98 11.87 11.54
C SER A 84 4.85 12.38 10.11
N TYR A 85 3.68 12.20 9.52
CA TYR A 85 3.42 12.58 8.13
C TYR A 85 2.10 13.32 8.04
N THR A 86 2.01 14.31 7.16
CA THR A 86 0.76 15.00 6.80
C THR A 86 0.23 14.45 5.48
N VAL A 87 -1.03 14.14 5.41
CA VAL A 87 -1.70 13.75 4.16
C VAL A 87 -1.76 14.96 3.24
N GLY A 88 -0.99 14.94 2.16
CA GLY A 88 -0.96 15.99 1.13
C GLY A 88 -1.98 15.77 0.03
N ALA A 89 -2.23 14.51 -0.33
CA ALA A 89 -3.29 14.13 -1.26
C ALA A 89 -3.83 12.74 -0.96
N VAL A 90 -5.11 12.54 -1.31
CA VAL A 90 -5.79 11.24 -1.32
C VAL A 90 -6.12 10.90 -2.77
N ILE A 91 -5.60 9.82 -3.27
CA ILE A 91 -5.73 9.39 -4.67
C ILE A 91 -6.46 8.05 -4.70
N GLU A 92 -7.62 7.99 -5.35
CA GLU A 92 -8.48 6.80 -5.46
C GLU A 92 -8.17 5.94 -6.70
N THR A 93 -7.06 6.19 -7.34
CA THR A 93 -6.67 5.53 -8.60
C THR A 93 -5.22 5.08 -8.55
N ASP A 94 -4.69 4.60 -9.66
CA ASP A 94 -3.30 4.26 -9.89
C ASP A 94 -2.37 5.46 -10.16
N GLN A 95 -2.89 6.70 -10.06
CA GLN A 95 -2.09 7.90 -10.23
C GLN A 95 -0.97 7.99 -9.18
N VAL A 96 0.10 8.69 -9.55
CA VAL A 96 1.25 8.96 -8.68
C VAL A 96 1.11 10.30 -7.98
N CYS A 97 1.86 10.50 -6.91
CA CYS A 97 1.94 11.77 -6.20
C CYS A 97 2.58 12.86 -7.08
N GLY A 98 2.32 14.12 -6.75
CA GLY A 98 2.67 15.26 -7.59
C GLY A 98 4.16 15.51 -7.85
N ASN A 99 5.04 15.03 -6.95
CA ASN A 99 6.48 14.98 -7.16
C ASN A 99 7.09 13.79 -6.38
N ASP A 100 8.37 13.53 -6.59
CA ASP A 100 9.09 12.37 -6.03
C ASP A 100 9.43 12.53 -4.53
N ASN A 101 9.21 13.72 -3.95
CA ASN A 101 9.46 13.94 -2.53
C ASN A 101 8.35 13.37 -1.63
N TYR A 102 7.13 13.13 -2.18
CA TYR A 102 6.06 12.51 -1.41
C TYR A 102 6.33 11.05 -1.12
N ILE A 103 6.09 10.63 0.10
CA ILE A 103 6.00 9.21 0.44
C ILE A 103 4.64 8.69 0.01
N GLY A 104 4.63 7.70 -0.88
CA GLY A 104 3.41 7.08 -1.39
C GLY A 104 2.97 5.89 -0.53
N TYR A 105 1.96 6.04 0.32
CA TYR A 105 1.35 4.90 0.99
C TYR A 105 0.21 4.34 0.12
N THR A 106 0.36 3.10 -0.35
CA THR A 106 -0.52 2.51 -1.37
C THR A 106 -1.31 1.33 -0.82
N TRP A 107 -2.63 1.33 -1.04
CA TRP A 107 -3.48 0.15 -0.82
C TRP A 107 -3.55 -0.69 -2.07
N THR A 108 -3.20 -1.96 -1.92
CA THR A 108 -3.29 -2.95 -2.99
C THR A 108 -4.17 -4.11 -2.56
N VAL A 109 -4.97 -4.64 -3.48
CA VAL A 109 -5.79 -5.84 -3.30
C VAL A 109 -5.38 -6.88 -4.33
N GLY A 110 -5.28 -8.13 -3.90
CA GLY A 110 -4.86 -9.26 -4.73
C GLY A 110 -4.03 -10.27 -3.96
N HIS A 111 -3.98 -11.49 -4.44
CA HIS A 111 -3.33 -12.60 -3.72
C HIS A 111 -1.91 -12.91 -4.22
N ALA A 112 -1.56 -12.49 -5.43
CA ALA A 112 -0.26 -12.71 -6.04
C ALA A 112 0.38 -11.38 -6.42
N GLU A 113 1.71 -11.34 -6.51
CA GLU A 113 2.46 -10.15 -6.93
C GLU A 113 2.03 -9.66 -8.34
N THR A 114 1.59 -10.58 -9.20
CA THR A 114 1.14 -10.27 -10.57
C THR A 114 -0.30 -9.77 -10.66
N ASP A 115 -1.11 -9.99 -9.60
CA ASP A 115 -2.54 -9.67 -9.58
C ASP A 115 -2.89 -8.56 -8.59
N LYS A 116 -1.88 -7.87 -8.05
CA LYS A 116 -2.10 -6.73 -7.15
C LYS A 116 -2.66 -5.55 -7.94
N ASN A 117 -3.86 -5.16 -7.57
CA ASN A 117 -4.51 -3.96 -8.08
C ASN A 117 -4.39 -2.83 -7.06
N THR A 118 -3.84 -1.69 -7.46
CA THR A 118 -3.84 -0.48 -6.64
C THR A 118 -5.28 0.04 -6.53
N VAL A 119 -5.75 0.16 -5.31
CA VAL A 119 -7.10 0.68 -5.00
C VAL A 119 -7.05 2.18 -4.77
N GLY A 120 -5.95 2.66 -4.20
CA GLY A 120 -5.71 4.07 -3.94
C GLY A 120 -4.41 4.30 -3.20
N ARG A 121 -4.09 5.58 -2.96
CA ARG A 121 -2.84 6.02 -2.38
C ARG A 121 -3.02 7.29 -1.55
N LEU A 122 -2.27 7.40 -0.45
CA LEU A 122 -2.01 8.67 0.21
C LEU A 122 -0.64 9.20 -0.23
N CYS A 123 -0.58 10.47 -0.56
CA CYS A 123 0.66 11.20 -0.77
C CYS A 123 1.00 11.91 0.54
N LEU A 124 2.05 11.49 1.17
CA LEU A 124 2.42 11.92 2.52
C LEU A 124 3.59 12.87 2.48
N VAL A 125 3.47 13.95 3.24
CA VAL A 125 4.52 14.94 3.49
C VAL A 125 5.06 14.71 4.88
N GLU A 126 6.35 14.63 5.01
CA GLU A 126 7.03 14.48 6.30
C GLU A 126 6.78 15.65 7.23
N ASN A 127 6.60 15.36 8.53
CA ASN A 127 6.56 16.38 9.60
C ASN A 127 7.85 16.27 10.41
N LEU A 128 8.88 16.95 9.94
CA LEU A 128 10.20 16.95 10.56
C LEU A 128 10.38 18.17 11.45
N THR A 129 11.10 17.99 12.55
CA THR A 129 11.39 19.04 13.53
C THR A 129 12.75 19.68 13.23
N VAL A 130 12.79 21.00 13.16
CA VAL A 130 14.04 21.75 12.95
C VAL A 130 15.02 21.46 14.09
N GLY A 131 16.25 21.19 13.73
CA GLY A 131 17.35 20.84 14.65
C GLY A 131 17.48 19.34 14.93
N HIS A 132 16.47 18.52 14.61
CA HIS A 132 16.54 17.07 14.73
C HIS A 132 17.24 16.43 13.53
N CYS A 133 17.74 15.24 13.75
CA CYS A 133 18.39 14.42 12.72
C CYS A 133 17.58 13.16 12.45
N TYR A 134 17.57 12.75 11.17
CA TYR A 134 16.80 11.62 10.68
C TYR A 134 17.64 10.79 9.72
N HIS A 135 17.34 9.51 9.63
CA HIS A 135 17.87 8.63 8.61
C HIS A 135 16.74 7.74 8.02
N PRO A 136 16.86 7.29 6.77
CA PRO A 136 15.93 6.33 6.21
C PRO A 136 16.02 4.99 6.93
N GLN A 137 14.87 4.37 7.23
CA GLN A 137 14.85 3.01 7.77
C GLN A 137 15.35 2.01 6.72
N PRO A 138 16.14 1.01 7.08
CA PRO A 138 16.63 0.01 6.15
C PRO A 138 15.51 -0.66 5.35
N GLY A 139 15.57 -0.56 4.01
CA GLY A 139 14.61 -1.18 3.11
C GLY A 139 13.25 -0.47 3.01
N SER A 140 13.15 0.76 3.48
CA SER A 140 11.94 1.58 3.33
C SER A 140 12.30 3.06 3.15
N ASP A 141 11.36 3.85 2.64
CA ASP A 141 11.50 5.31 2.54
C ASP A 141 11.02 6.01 3.82
N LEU A 142 10.69 5.25 4.87
CA LEU A 142 10.27 5.81 6.15
C LEU A 142 11.47 6.33 6.92
N LEU A 143 11.26 7.43 7.64
CA LEU A 143 12.30 8.06 8.44
C LEU A 143 12.23 7.60 9.90
N GLU A 144 13.39 7.56 10.51
CA GLU A 144 13.58 7.38 11.94
C GLU A 144 14.45 8.52 12.48
N GLN A 145 14.07 9.05 13.65
CA GLN A 145 14.88 10.06 14.32
C GLN A 145 16.14 9.41 14.87
N THR A 146 17.28 10.09 14.71
CA THR A 146 18.60 9.60 15.16
C THR A 146 19.38 10.68 15.88
N ASP A 147 20.48 10.29 16.52
CA ASP A 147 21.42 11.26 17.09
C ASP A 147 22.15 11.98 15.94
N CYS A 148 22.27 13.32 16.04
CA CYS A 148 22.99 14.12 15.08
C CYS A 148 24.52 13.88 15.08
N ALA A 149 25.07 13.22 16.10
CA ALA A 149 26.46 12.83 16.19
C ALA A 149 26.71 11.42 15.59
N THR A 150 25.75 10.87 14.85
CA THR A 150 25.92 9.55 14.24
C THR A 150 26.94 9.55 13.10
N ASP A 151 27.64 8.43 12.94
CA ASP A 151 28.51 8.18 11.77
C ASP A 151 27.74 7.69 10.53
N ASP A 152 26.40 7.66 10.58
CA ASP A 152 25.56 7.24 9.46
C ASP A 152 25.58 8.30 8.35
N ALA A 153 26.22 7.97 7.24
CA ALA A 153 26.33 8.85 6.08
C ALA A 153 24.97 9.15 5.39
N THR A 154 23.92 8.41 5.73
CA THR A 154 22.56 8.64 5.21
C THR A 154 21.75 9.57 6.10
N ALA A 155 22.25 9.89 7.31
CA ALA A 155 21.59 10.78 8.23
C ALA A 155 21.71 12.23 7.77
N TYR A 156 20.66 13.01 8.01
CA TYR A 156 20.62 14.42 7.72
C TYR A 156 19.97 15.21 8.86
N ARG A 157 20.34 16.46 8.99
CA ARG A 157 19.78 17.39 9.96
C ARG A 157 18.80 18.34 9.30
N VAL A 158 17.65 18.55 9.89
CA VAL A 158 16.73 19.59 9.46
C VAL A 158 17.25 20.95 9.94
N VAL A 159 17.79 21.74 9.00
CA VAL A 159 18.36 23.07 9.29
C VAL A 159 17.25 24.12 9.34
N GLN A 160 16.31 24.05 8.40
CA GLN A 160 15.21 25.01 8.29
C GLN A 160 13.96 24.33 7.74
N ARG A 161 12.80 24.83 8.14
CA ARG A 161 11.50 24.53 7.55
C ARG A 161 10.82 25.82 7.12
N LEU A 162 10.29 25.80 5.91
CA LEU A 162 9.49 26.88 5.33
C LEU A 162 8.07 26.36 5.09
N ASP A 163 7.06 27.17 5.40
CA ASP A 163 5.66 26.89 5.06
C ASP A 163 5.32 27.44 3.65
N ALA A 164 6.22 27.18 2.73
CA ALA A 164 6.15 27.52 1.30
C ALA A 164 6.88 26.44 0.49
N ALA A 165 6.43 26.16 -0.73
CA ALA A 165 7.12 25.30 -1.67
C ALA A 165 8.13 26.15 -2.48
N ASP A 166 9.21 26.56 -1.84
CA ASP A 166 10.24 27.44 -2.43
C ASP A 166 11.65 26.99 -2.00
N PRO A 167 12.26 26.05 -2.74
CA PRO A 167 13.59 25.55 -2.43
C PRO A 167 14.71 26.62 -2.55
N SER A 168 14.44 27.74 -3.24
CA SER A 168 15.43 28.79 -3.40
C SER A 168 15.75 29.56 -2.11
N GLN A 169 14.90 29.43 -1.09
CA GLN A 169 15.08 30.05 0.21
C GLN A 169 15.96 29.22 1.18
N CYS A 170 16.38 28.03 0.77
CA CYS A 170 17.28 27.23 1.58
C CYS A 170 18.70 27.84 1.61
N PRO A 171 19.40 27.74 2.76
CA PRO A 171 20.79 28.15 2.85
C PRO A 171 21.66 27.42 1.83
N PRO A 172 22.76 28.06 1.35
CA PRO A 172 23.77 27.36 0.56
C PRO A 172 24.31 26.16 1.38
N ASP A 173 24.75 25.12 0.69
CA ASP A 173 25.25 23.87 1.28
C ASP A 173 24.19 22.99 1.97
N THR A 174 22.88 23.24 1.70
CA THR A 174 21.77 22.37 2.10
C THR A 174 21.05 21.79 0.89
N SER A 175 20.50 20.57 1.05
CA SER A 175 19.55 20.00 0.09
C SER A 175 18.15 20.47 0.41
N ALA A 176 17.36 20.80 -0.61
CA ALA A 176 15.97 21.24 -0.43
C ALA A 176 15.00 20.12 -0.83
N TYR A 177 14.01 19.87 0.04
CA TYR A 177 12.90 18.97 -0.23
C TYR A 177 11.61 19.79 -0.15
N ASP A 178 10.98 20.02 -1.29
CA ASP A 178 9.77 20.84 -1.40
C ASP A 178 8.53 20.01 -1.69
N TYR A 179 7.41 20.46 -1.14
CA TYR A 179 6.09 19.86 -1.29
C TYR A 179 5.09 20.95 -1.70
N PRO A 180 4.41 20.82 -2.84
CA PRO A 180 3.43 21.81 -3.26
C PRO A 180 2.14 21.80 -2.43
N ALA A 181 1.76 20.67 -1.84
CA ALA A 181 0.54 20.55 -1.03
C ALA A 181 0.70 19.52 0.12
N PRO A 182 0.59 19.92 1.41
CA PRO A 182 0.62 21.30 1.85
C PRO A 182 1.98 21.94 1.51
N ALA A 183 1.93 23.23 1.15
CA ALA A 183 3.15 23.95 0.76
C ALA A 183 4.17 23.93 1.90
N ARG A 184 5.34 23.33 1.61
CA ARG A 184 6.42 23.17 2.61
C ARG A 184 7.75 22.93 1.92
N THR A 185 8.80 23.46 2.50
CA THR A 185 10.19 23.11 2.12
C THR A 185 11.01 22.81 3.37
N TYR A 186 11.76 21.72 3.32
CA TYR A 186 12.79 21.40 4.30
C TYR A 186 14.16 21.63 3.68
N CYS A 187 15.02 22.34 4.40
CA CYS A 187 16.42 22.51 4.08
C CYS A 187 17.22 21.52 4.95
N LEU A 188 17.88 20.58 4.32
CA LEU A 188 18.55 19.48 4.98
C LEU A 188 20.07 19.65 4.85
N GLY A 189 20.74 19.63 5.98
CA GLY A 189 22.20 19.65 6.08
C GLY A 189 22.75 18.25 6.38
N VAL A 190 24.00 18.02 6.05
CA VAL A 190 24.72 16.79 6.45
C VAL A 190 24.96 16.77 7.96
N THR A 191 24.97 15.57 8.55
CA THR A 191 25.43 15.36 9.94
C THR A 191 26.95 15.22 9.93
N HIS A 192 27.63 15.87 10.88
CA HIS A 192 29.09 15.81 11.06
C HIS A 192 29.41 15.38 12.48
#